data_8b111650a086a184d398a2b172f8fe80
#
_entry.id   8b111650a086a184d398a2b172f8fe80
#
_cell.length_a   1.000
_cell.length_b   1.000
_cell.length_c   1.000
_cell.angle_alpha   90.00
_cell.angle_beta   90.00
_cell.angle_gamma   90.00
#
_symmetry.space_group_name_H-M   'P 1'
#
loop_
_entity.id
_entity.type
_entity.pdbx_description
1 polymer ?
#
loop_
_entity_poly.entity_id
_entity_poly.type
_entity_poly.pdbx_seq_one_letter_code
_entity_poly.pdbx_strand_id
1 'polypeptide(L)'
;MALLSGREISLGYEGTRVVEALSFELDAGDYLCVVGENGSGKTTLMKTILGLIPPLSGKIEMGDGLRQREIGYLPQQTELQRDFPASVWEIVLSGCLNRCGTRPFYGREERNIASKNLEKLGILNLSRRCYRELSGGQQQRVLLARALCATRRLLLLDEPVAGLDIQATQDMYGIIEKLNHDDGISVIMISHDINAATHYAKNILHIGSRPYFFGSRDDYLETEIGCKCKCHDGGAGQ
;
A
#
# COMPACT_ATOMS: atom_id res chain seq x y z
N MET A 1 -20.67 5.94 2.10
CA MET A 1 -19.95 6.58 3.24
C MET A 1 -18.48 6.19 3.08
N ALA A 2 -17.58 7.16 3.11
CA ALA A 2 -16.17 6.88 2.86
C ALA A 2 -15.63 5.81 3.83
N LEU A 3 -14.85 4.86 3.34
CA LEU A 3 -14.14 3.85 4.14
C LEU A 3 -13.04 4.50 4.98
N LEU A 4 -12.38 5.52 4.41
CA LEU A 4 -11.34 6.31 5.05
C LEU A 4 -11.42 7.74 4.53
N SER A 5 -11.30 8.74 5.41
CA SER A 5 -11.18 10.14 5.00
C SER A 5 -10.16 10.88 5.85
N GLY A 6 -9.47 11.81 5.22
CA GLY A 6 -8.63 12.81 5.86
C GLY A 6 -9.25 14.19 5.68
N ARG A 7 -9.38 14.96 6.77
CA ARG A 7 -9.96 16.30 6.72
C ARG A 7 -8.97 17.32 7.26
N GLU A 8 -8.52 18.20 6.40
CA GLU A 8 -7.58 19.30 6.70
C GLU A 8 -6.37 18.86 7.52
N ILE A 9 -5.84 17.65 7.20
CA ILE A 9 -4.71 17.09 7.91
C ILE A 9 -3.42 17.83 7.56
N SER A 10 -2.70 18.25 8.61
CA SER A 10 -1.32 18.71 8.46
C SER A 10 -0.38 17.66 9.04
N LEU A 11 0.69 17.36 8.30
CA LEU A 11 1.66 16.32 8.63
C LEU A 11 3.04 16.93 8.80
N GLY A 12 3.84 16.35 9.69
CA GLY A 12 5.22 16.80 9.91
C GLY A 12 5.92 16.03 11.01
N TYR A 13 7.18 16.38 11.24
CA TYR A 13 8.03 15.83 12.29
C TYR A 13 8.69 16.97 13.06
N GLU A 14 8.81 16.83 14.38
CA GLU A 14 9.58 17.75 15.26
C GLU A 14 9.27 19.23 15.01
N GLY A 15 7.99 19.55 14.76
CA GLY A 15 7.55 20.94 14.52
C GLY A 15 7.70 21.43 13.08
N THR A 16 8.34 20.67 12.19
CA THR A 16 8.43 21.01 10.77
C THR A 16 7.23 20.44 10.02
N ARG A 17 6.40 21.32 9.42
CA ARG A 17 5.28 20.92 8.58
C ARG A 17 5.77 20.52 7.19
N VAL A 18 5.36 19.32 6.74
CA VAL A 18 5.66 18.80 5.39
C VAL A 18 4.44 18.90 4.50
N VAL A 19 3.24 18.66 5.06
CA VAL A 19 1.96 18.76 4.35
C VAL A 19 1.02 19.63 5.18
N GLU A 20 0.25 20.51 4.53
CA GLU A 20 -0.71 21.39 5.19
C GLU A 20 -2.11 21.22 4.59
N ALA A 21 -3.12 21.14 5.48
CA ALA A 21 -4.55 21.14 5.14
C ALA A 21 -4.97 20.13 4.05
N LEU A 22 -4.36 18.95 4.04
CA LEU A 22 -4.65 17.87 3.09
C LEU A 22 -6.04 17.28 3.38
N SER A 23 -6.88 17.17 2.36
CA SER A 23 -8.15 16.47 2.45
C SER A 23 -8.28 15.44 1.34
N PHE A 24 -8.76 14.24 1.67
CA PHE A 24 -9.00 13.16 0.72
C PHE A 24 -10.07 12.21 1.25
N GLU A 25 -10.66 11.45 0.36
CA GLU A 25 -11.64 10.42 0.68
C GLU A 25 -11.33 9.14 -0.11
N LEU A 26 -11.62 7.99 0.50
CA LEU A 26 -11.51 6.67 -0.09
C LEU A 26 -12.80 5.90 0.19
N ASP A 27 -13.52 5.52 -0.82
CA ASP A 27 -14.68 4.65 -0.68
C ASP A 27 -14.27 3.16 -0.66
N ALA A 28 -15.20 2.31 -0.22
CA ALA A 28 -14.98 0.87 -0.24
C ALA A 28 -14.78 0.38 -1.68
N GLY A 29 -13.72 -0.40 -1.90
CA GLY A 29 -13.33 -0.92 -3.21
C GLY A 29 -12.53 0.06 -4.07
N ASP A 30 -12.28 1.29 -3.61
CA ASP A 30 -11.50 2.25 -4.38
C ASP A 30 -10.00 1.94 -4.36
N TYR A 31 -9.33 2.35 -5.45
CA TYR A 31 -7.88 2.34 -5.57
C TYR A 31 -7.37 3.78 -5.63
N LEU A 32 -6.73 4.22 -4.56
CA LEU A 32 -6.07 5.53 -4.44
C LEU A 32 -4.56 5.39 -4.62
N CYS A 33 -3.99 6.10 -5.57
CA CYS A 33 -2.53 6.21 -5.67
C CYS A 33 -2.04 7.54 -5.10
N VAL A 34 -1.05 7.46 -4.21
CA VAL A 34 -0.39 8.63 -3.60
C VAL A 34 0.95 8.83 -4.30
N VAL A 35 1.07 9.92 -5.02
CA VAL A 35 2.28 10.28 -5.78
C VAL A 35 2.90 11.59 -5.26
N GLY A 36 4.13 11.85 -5.63
CA GLY A 36 4.85 13.07 -5.27
C GLY A 36 6.35 12.83 -5.10
N GLU A 37 7.11 13.90 -4.96
CA GLU A 37 8.56 13.87 -4.82
C GLU A 37 9.02 13.20 -3.50
N ASN A 38 10.31 12.85 -3.44
CA ASN A 38 10.91 12.35 -2.21
C ASN A 38 10.86 13.44 -1.12
N GLY A 39 10.50 13.06 0.10
CA GLY A 39 10.34 14.00 1.20
C GLY A 39 9.01 14.77 1.22
N SER A 40 8.11 14.57 0.26
CA SER A 40 6.81 15.26 0.20
C SER A 40 5.82 14.89 1.30
N GLY A 41 6.10 13.86 2.11
CA GLY A 41 5.24 13.46 3.23
C GLY A 41 4.39 12.21 2.98
N LYS A 42 4.58 11.48 1.87
CA LYS A 42 3.83 10.26 1.54
C LYS A 42 3.92 9.19 2.64
N THR A 43 5.13 8.84 3.05
CA THR A 43 5.35 7.88 4.14
C THR A 43 4.82 8.40 5.48
N THR A 44 4.87 9.72 5.71
CA THR A 44 4.27 10.35 6.90
C THR A 44 2.77 10.18 6.89
N LEU A 45 2.10 10.39 5.74
CA LEU A 45 0.67 10.14 5.58
C LEU A 45 0.33 8.68 5.90
N MET A 46 1.09 7.71 5.35
CA MET A 46 0.87 6.28 5.64
C MET A 46 0.99 5.97 7.13
N LYS A 47 2.03 6.48 7.79
CA LYS A 47 2.22 6.31 9.24
C LYS A 47 1.08 6.92 10.04
N THR A 48 0.53 8.05 9.59
CA THR A 48 -0.60 8.72 10.23
C THR A 48 -1.89 7.91 10.03
N ILE A 49 -2.15 7.36 8.84
CA ILE A 49 -3.28 6.45 8.59
C ILE A 49 -3.18 5.20 9.49
N LEU A 50 -1.98 4.65 9.66
CA LEU A 50 -1.70 3.52 10.54
C LEU A 50 -1.75 3.89 12.03
N GLY A 51 -1.92 5.18 12.39
CA GLY A 51 -1.92 5.67 13.78
C GLY A 51 -0.59 5.53 14.49
N LEU A 52 0.50 5.38 13.74
CA LEU A 52 1.86 5.32 14.30
C LEU A 52 2.36 6.72 14.71
N ILE A 53 1.88 7.76 14.06
CA ILE A 53 2.11 9.16 14.40
C ILE A 53 0.80 9.94 14.29
N PRO A 54 0.51 10.86 15.22
CA PRO A 54 -0.66 11.71 15.11
C PRO A 54 -0.44 12.78 14.03
N PRO A 55 -1.51 13.29 13.39
CA PRO A 55 -1.41 14.48 12.56
C PRO A 55 -1.12 15.71 13.44
N LEU A 56 -0.47 16.75 12.89
CA LEU A 56 -0.26 18.03 13.58
C LEU A 56 -1.55 18.82 13.74
N SER A 57 -2.45 18.69 12.77
CA SER A 57 -3.83 19.24 12.83
C SER A 57 -4.74 18.45 11.89
N GLY A 58 -6.06 18.66 11.97
CA GLY A 58 -7.04 17.89 11.25
C GLY A 58 -7.26 16.50 11.84
N LYS A 59 -7.94 15.64 11.12
CA LYS A 59 -8.25 14.27 11.59
C LYS A 59 -8.35 13.28 10.44
N ILE A 60 -8.02 12.02 10.74
CA ILE A 60 -8.32 10.86 9.89
C ILE A 60 -9.53 10.15 10.51
N GLU A 61 -10.55 9.90 9.71
CA GLU A 61 -11.76 9.20 10.11
C GLU A 61 -11.87 7.88 9.35
N MET A 62 -12.16 6.80 10.07
CA MET A 62 -12.43 5.47 9.53
C MET A 62 -13.94 5.23 9.53
N GLY A 63 -14.49 4.97 8.34
CA GLY A 63 -15.91 4.69 8.13
C GLY A 63 -16.21 3.19 8.12
N ASP A 64 -17.49 2.85 7.97
CA ASP A 64 -18.01 1.49 7.83
C ASP A 64 -17.49 0.47 8.87
N GLY A 65 -17.14 0.95 10.08
CA GLY A 65 -16.59 0.10 11.15
C GLY A 65 -15.19 -0.44 10.85
N LEU A 66 -14.44 0.13 9.90
CA LEU A 66 -13.02 -0.17 9.71
C LEU A 66 -12.26 0.20 10.98
N ARG A 67 -11.38 -0.69 11.42
CA ARG A 67 -10.50 -0.44 12.57
C ARG A 67 -9.06 -0.41 12.10
N GLN A 68 -8.26 0.43 12.73
CA GLN A 68 -6.83 0.60 12.40
C GLN A 68 -6.06 -0.73 12.36
N ARG A 69 -6.32 -1.63 13.30
CA ARG A 69 -5.72 -2.98 13.37
C ARG A 69 -6.14 -3.92 12.22
N GLU A 70 -7.14 -3.53 11.43
CA GLU A 70 -7.66 -4.29 10.30
C GLU A 70 -7.11 -3.77 8.96
N ILE A 71 -6.18 -2.82 8.99
CA ILE A 71 -5.46 -2.35 7.82
C ILE A 71 -4.28 -3.28 7.55
N GLY A 72 -4.21 -3.82 6.35
CA GLY A 72 -3.04 -4.56 5.88
C GLY A 72 -1.96 -3.59 5.40
N TYR A 73 -0.75 -3.71 5.92
CA TYR A 73 0.34 -2.83 5.53
C TYR A 73 1.52 -3.61 4.95
N LEU A 74 1.93 -3.21 3.75
CA LEU A 74 3.15 -3.62 3.10
C LEU A 74 4.12 -2.43 3.11
N PRO A 75 5.13 -2.44 3.98
CA PRO A 75 6.12 -1.38 4.05
C PRO A 75 7.10 -1.44 2.88
N GLN A 76 7.74 -0.31 2.59
CA GLN A 76 8.91 -0.28 1.71
C GLN A 76 9.99 -1.22 2.27
N GLN A 77 10.48 -2.12 1.42
CA GLN A 77 11.43 -3.15 1.84
C GLN A 77 12.84 -2.58 1.96
N THR A 78 13.46 -2.74 3.13
CA THR A 78 14.87 -2.42 3.35
C THR A 78 15.78 -3.63 3.11
N GLU A 79 17.07 -3.41 2.85
CA GLU A 79 18.06 -4.49 2.65
C GLU A 79 18.13 -5.42 3.87
N LEU A 80 18.09 -4.87 5.08
CA LEU A 80 18.10 -5.66 6.33
C LEU A 80 16.86 -6.59 6.43
N GLN A 81 15.73 -6.18 5.91
CA GLN A 81 14.53 -7.02 5.91
C GLN A 81 14.61 -8.16 4.90
N ARG A 82 15.37 -8.01 3.81
CA ARG A 82 15.59 -9.05 2.81
C ARG A 82 16.35 -10.25 3.38
N ASP A 83 17.19 -10.04 4.36
CA ASP A 83 18.06 -11.07 4.95
C ASP A 83 17.46 -11.76 6.20
N PHE A 84 16.15 -11.59 6.42
CA PHE A 84 15.49 -12.10 7.61
C PHE A 84 15.45 -13.63 7.64
N PRO A 85 16.00 -14.31 8.67
CA PRO A 85 16.16 -15.76 8.72
C PRO A 85 14.92 -16.49 9.24
N ALA A 86 13.75 -16.24 8.63
CA ALA A 86 12.51 -16.93 8.98
C ALA A 86 11.94 -17.66 7.76
N SER A 87 11.12 -18.65 8.00
CA SER A 87 10.37 -19.30 6.93
C SER A 87 9.27 -18.37 6.38
N VAL A 88 8.91 -18.56 5.12
CA VAL A 88 7.77 -17.87 4.50
C VAL A 88 6.51 -18.05 5.33
N TRP A 89 6.28 -19.26 5.85
CA TRP A 89 5.13 -19.56 6.70
C TRP A 89 5.07 -18.70 7.95
N GLU A 90 6.18 -18.57 8.69
CA GLU A 90 6.24 -17.76 9.92
C GLU A 90 5.98 -16.29 9.64
N ILE A 91 6.56 -15.75 8.55
CA ILE A 91 6.34 -14.36 8.15
C ILE A 91 4.86 -14.12 7.83
N VAL A 92 4.26 -14.95 6.99
CA VAL A 92 2.86 -14.76 6.60
C VAL A 92 1.91 -14.95 7.78
N LEU A 93 2.14 -15.97 8.60
CA LEU A 93 1.32 -16.23 9.79
C LEU A 93 1.39 -15.08 10.81
N SER A 94 2.53 -14.36 10.90
CA SER A 94 2.65 -13.18 11.75
C SER A 94 1.67 -12.07 11.40
N GLY A 95 1.18 -12.00 10.16
CA GLY A 95 0.13 -11.07 9.73
C GLY A 95 -1.22 -11.29 10.41
N CYS A 96 -1.44 -12.47 11.03
CA CYS A 96 -2.66 -12.78 11.77
C CYS A 96 -2.65 -12.35 13.24
N LEU A 97 -1.58 -11.68 13.74
CA LEU A 97 -1.46 -11.30 15.15
C LEU A 97 -2.65 -10.47 15.66
N ASN A 98 -3.18 -9.58 14.83
CA ASN A 98 -4.34 -8.75 15.16
C ASN A 98 -5.61 -9.57 15.44
N ARG A 99 -5.67 -10.85 15.01
CA ARG A 99 -6.81 -11.77 15.18
C ARG A 99 -6.69 -12.65 16.43
N CYS A 100 -5.48 -12.79 16.96
CA CYS A 100 -5.24 -13.66 18.11
C CYS A 100 -5.85 -13.12 19.41
N GLY A 101 -6.06 -11.79 19.52
CA GLY A 101 -6.52 -11.17 20.76
C GLY A 101 -5.53 -11.44 21.89
N THR A 102 -5.98 -12.06 22.98
CA THR A 102 -5.14 -12.43 24.14
C THR A 102 -4.54 -13.84 24.04
N ARG A 103 -4.83 -14.58 22.96
CA ARG A 103 -4.32 -15.96 22.79
C ARG A 103 -2.82 -15.93 22.44
N PRO A 104 -1.97 -16.73 23.13
CA PRO A 104 -0.52 -16.74 22.89
C PRO A 104 -0.13 -17.54 21.63
N PHE A 105 -1.04 -18.31 21.04
CA PHE A 105 -0.77 -19.17 19.89
C PHE A 105 -1.78 -18.98 18.77
N TYR A 106 -1.30 -19.15 17.53
CA TYR A 106 -2.16 -19.18 16.33
C TYR A 106 -3.01 -20.43 16.31
N GLY A 107 -4.32 -20.27 16.12
CA GLY A 107 -5.27 -21.37 15.99
C GLY A 107 -5.36 -21.91 14.57
N ARG A 108 -6.36 -22.76 14.34
CA ARG A 108 -6.64 -23.35 13.03
C ARG A 108 -7.12 -22.29 12.02
N GLU A 109 -7.84 -21.29 12.48
CA GLU A 109 -8.37 -20.22 11.64
C GLU A 109 -7.24 -19.38 11.05
N GLU A 110 -6.30 -18.89 11.89
CA GLU A 110 -5.17 -18.09 11.44
C GLU A 110 -4.28 -18.87 10.45
N ARG A 111 -4.04 -20.15 10.72
CA ARG A 111 -3.28 -21.02 9.81
C ARG A 111 -3.98 -21.20 8.47
N ASN A 112 -5.30 -21.33 8.47
CA ASN A 112 -6.08 -21.45 7.24
C ASN A 112 -6.07 -20.13 6.43
N ILE A 113 -6.15 -18.98 7.09
CA ILE A 113 -6.03 -17.66 6.45
C ILE A 113 -4.65 -17.51 5.80
N ALA A 114 -3.58 -17.86 6.52
CA ALA A 114 -2.21 -17.79 5.99
C ALA A 114 -2.04 -18.70 4.76
N SER A 115 -2.52 -19.95 4.84
CA SER A 115 -2.47 -20.91 3.73
C SER A 115 -3.21 -20.41 2.49
N LYS A 116 -4.44 -19.90 2.66
CA LYS A 116 -5.23 -19.35 1.54
C LYS A 116 -4.58 -18.13 0.88
N ASN A 117 -3.95 -17.26 1.66
CA ASN A 117 -3.25 -16.10 1.09
C ASN A 117 -1.97 -16.52 0.35
N LEU A 118 -1.22 -17.51 0.85
CA LEU A 118 -0.09 -18.09 0.14
C LEU A 118 -0.51 -18.73 -1.18
N GLU A 119 -1.63 -19.47 -1.18
CA GLU A 119 -2.20 -20.08 -2.39
C GLU A 119 -2.66 -19.01 -3.39
N LYS A 120 -3.40 -18.00 -2.92
CA LYS A 120 -3.89 -16.87 -3.74
C LYS A 120 -2.75 -16.16 -4.46
N LEU A 121 -1.60 -15.99 -3.81
CA LEU A 121 -0.42 -15.33 -4.37
C LEU A 121 0.52 -16.29 -5.13
N GLY A 122 0.15 -17.57 -5.25
CA GLY A 122 0.92 -18.57 -6.02
C GLY A 122 2.25 -18.96 -5.38
N ILE A 123 2.39 -18.84 -4.06
CA ILE A 123 3.64 -19.10 -3.32
C ILE A 123 3.48 -20.12 -2.18
N LEU A 124 2.41 -20.90 -2.16
CA LEU A 124 2.19 -21.92 -1.13
C LEU A 124 3.29 -22.98 -1.11
N ASN A 125 3.82 -23.35 -2.29
CA ASN A 125 4.94 -24.28 -2.46
C ASN A 125 6.25 -23.79 -1.81
N LEU A 126 6.38 -22.47 -1.57
CA LEU A 126 7.54 -21.84 -0.94
C LEU A 126 7.40 -21.73 0.59
N SER A 127 6.27 -22.16 1.17
CA SER A 127 5.92 -21.92 2.58
C SER A 127 7.00 -22.36 3.60
N ARG A 128 7.77 -23.41 3.29
CA ARG A 128 8.84 -23.94 4.15
C ARG A 128 10.22 -23.38 3.85
N ARG A 129 10.37 -22.60 2.75
CA ARG A 129 11.67 -22.01 2.39
C ARG A 129 12.02 -20.85 3.30
N CYS A 130 13.31 -20.61 3.46
CA CYS A 130 13.80 -19.41 4.14
C CYS A 130 13.55 -18.18 3.26
N TYR A 131 13.05 -17.11 3.86
CA TYR A 131 12.67 -15.87 3.16
C TYR A 131 13.83 -15.25 2.39
N ARG A 132 15.03 -15.22 2.98
CA ARG A 132 16.24 -14.68 2.34
C ARG A 132 16.69 -15.41 1.07
N GLU A 133 16.22 -16.65 0.85
CA GLU A 133 16.55 -17.46 -0.32
C GLU A 133 15.65 -17.19 -1.51
N LEU A 134 14.66 -16.31 -1.35
CA LEU A 134 13.67 -15.99 -2.35
C LEU A 134 14.15 -14.86 -3.28
N SER A 135 13.66 -14.86 -4.52
CA SER A 135 13.81 -13.70 -5.41
C SER A 135 13.06 -12.48 -4.86
N GLY A 136 13.43 -11.26 -5.27
CA GLY A 136 12.78 -10.03 -4.84
C GLY A 136 11.26 -10.05 -5.06
N GLY A 137 10.79 -10.50 -6.22
CA GLY A 137 9.36 -10.64 -6.49
C GLY A 137 8.66 -11.66 -5.60
N GLN A 138 9.32 -12.79 -5.27
CA GLN A 138 8.78 -13.77 -4.32
C GLN A 138 8.72 -13.19 -2.91
N GLN A 139 9.75 -12.45 -2.48
CA GLN A 139 9.77 -11.77 -1.18
C GLN A 139 8.61 -10.76 -1.06
N GLN A 140 8.37 -9.96 -2.10
CA GLN A 140 7.25 -9.01 -2.12
C GLN A 140 5.89 -9.72 -2.05
N ARG A 141 5.70 -10.84 -2.75
CA ARG A 141 4.49 -11.66 -2.63
C ARG A 141 4.30 -12.21 -1.21
N VAL A 142 5.38 -12.59 -0.52
CA VAL A 142 5.32 -13.01 0.90
C VAL A 142 4.86 -11.87 1.81
N LEU A 143 5.40 -10.66 1.64
CA LEU A 143 4.99 -9.49 2.42
C LEU A 143 3.55 -9.09 2.12
N LEU A 144 3.11 -9.19 0.86
CA LEU A 144 1.72 -8.96 0.48
C LEU A 144 0.79 -10.01 1.10
N ALA A 145 1.19 -11.31 1.11
CA ALA A 145 0.44 -12.37 1.80
C ALA A 145 0.28 -12.08 3.30
N ARG A 146 1.36 -11.60 3.94
CA ARG A 146 1.34 -11.16 5.33
C ARG A 146 0.35 -10.01 5.56
N ALA A 147 0.37 -8.99 4.70
CA ALA A 147 -0.56 -7.87 4.77
C ALA A 147 -2.02 -8.32 4.62
N LEU A 148 -2.31 -9.24 3.69
CA LEU A 148 -3.63 -9.82 3.47
C LEU A 148 -4.12 -10.66 4.67
N CYS A 149 -3.24 -11.20 5.50
CA CYS A 149 -3.64 -11.87 6.73
C CYS A 149 -4.23 -10.89 7.76
N ALA A 150 -3.82 -9.64 7.74
CA ALA A 150 -4.33 -8.62 8.64
C ALA A 150 -5.69 -8.06 8.21
N THR A 151 -5.98 -8.01 6.91
CA THR A 151 -7.16 -7.33 6.35
C THR A 151 -7.90 -8.12 5.29
N ARG A 152 -9.16 -7.70 5.07
CA ARG A 152 -9.96 -8.00 3.87
C ARG A 152 -10.60 -6.73 3.29
N ARG A 153 -10.25 -5.55 3.79
CA ARG A 153 -10.95 -4.30 3.48
C ARG A 153 -10.05 -3.21 2.93
N LEU A 154 -8.87 -3.00 3.54
CA LEU A 154 -7.96 -1.92 3.16
C LEU A 154 -6.51 -2.39 3.19
N LEU A 155 -5.81 -2.26 2.07
CA LEU A 155 -4.37 -2.44 1.93
C LEU A 155 -3.67 -1.09 1.77
N LEU A 156 -2.64 -0.87 2.57
CA LEU A 156 -1.66 0.21 2.38
C LEU A 156 -0.38 -0.38 1.83
N LEU A 157 0.06 0.08 0.67
CA LEU A 157 1.23 -0.41 -0.05
C LEU A 157 2.24 0.72 -0.23
N ASP A 158 3.40 0.61 0.40
CA ASP A 158 4.46 1.60 0.32
C ASP A 158 5.53 1.13 -0.66
N GLU A 159 5.49 1.65 -1.89
CA GLU A 159 6.38 1.30 -3.00
C GLU A 159 6.50 -0.22 -3.24
N PRO A 160 5.39 -0.93 -3.50
CA PRO A 160 5.37 -2.40 -3.53
C PRO A 160 6.21 -3.02 -4.64
N VAL A 161 6.65 -2.24 -5.62
CA VAL A 161 7.44 -2.73 -6.78
C VAL A 161 8.87 -2.20 -6.79
N ALA A 162 9.30 -1.47 -5.75
CA ALA A 162 10.63 -0.90 -5.68
C ALA A 162 11.72 -1.99 -5.74
N GLY A 163 12.65 -1.85 -6.69
CA GLY A 163 13.77 -2.77 -6.88
C GLY A 163 13.41 -4.15 -7.47
N LEU A 164 12.23 -4.28 -8.07
CA LEU A 164 11.84 -5.44 -8.85
C LEU A 164 12.25 -5.28 -10.33
N ASP A 165 12.48 -6.39 -11.01
CA ASP A 165 12.58 -6.41 -12.45
C ASP A 165 11.22 -6.13 -13.14
N ILE A 166 11.24 -5.90 -14.44
CA ILE A 166 10.05 -5.52 -15.22
C ILE A 166 8.95 -6.58 -15.11
N GLN A 167 9.28 -7.86 -15.22
CA GLN A 167 8.30 -8.94 -15.17
C GLN A 167 7.67 -9.06 -13.77
N ALA A 168 8.50 -9.03 -12.72
CA ALA A 168 8.00 -9.07 -11.33
C ALA A 168 7.16 -7.85 -10.98
N THR A 169 7.48 -6.69 -11.55
CA THR A 169 6.69 -5.45 -11.41
C THR A 169 5.30 -5.61 -12.03
N GLN A 170 5.21 -6.08 -13.27
CA GLN A 170 3.93 -6.32 -13.96
C GLN A 170 3.09 -7.36 -13.23
N ASP A 171 3.70 -8.46 -12.81
CA ASP A 171 3.04 -9.51 -12.03
C ASP A 171 2.47 -8.94 -10.72
N MET A 172 3.22 -8.09 -10.01
CA MET A 172 2.79 -7.50 -8.74
C MET A 172 1.61 -6.56 -8.95
N TYR A 173 1.64 -5.68 -9.95
CA TYR A 173 0.50 -4.82 -10.28
C TYR A 173 -0.73 -5.64 -10.66
N GLY A 174 -0.59 -6.69 -11.48
CA GLY A 174 -1.71 -7.57 -11.83
C GLY A 174 -2.31 -8.31 -10.62
N ILE A 175 -1.50 -8.66 -9.62
CA ILE A 175 -1.98 -9.22 -8.36
C ILE A 175 -2.77 -8.16 -7.57
N ILE A 176 -2.24 -6.94 -7.41
CA ILE A 176 -2.89 -5.86 -6.66
C ILE A 176 -4.23 -5.48 -7.33
N GLU A 177 -4.25 -5.39 -8.66
CA GLU A 177 -5.46 -5.13 -9.43
C GLU A 177 -6.56 -6.18 -9.18
N LYS A 178 -6.20 -7.47 -9.21
CA LYS A 178 -7.14 -8.55 -8.89
C LYS A 178 -7.66 -8.48 -7.46
N LEU A 179 -6.80 -8.16 -6.49
CA LEU A 179 -7.22 -7.98 -5.10
C LEU A 179 -8.22 -6.82 -4.95
N ASN A 180 -8.03 -5.75 -5.70
CA ASN A 180 -8.95 -4.62 -5.70
C ASN A 180 -10.25 -4.95 -6.44
N HIS A 181 -10.17 -5.41 -7.69
CA HIS A 181 -11.33 -5.62 -8.56
C HIS A 181 -12.15 -6.86 -8.17
N ASP A 182 -11.50 -8.01 -7.99
CA ASP A 182 -12.20 -9.29 -7.80
C ASP A 182 -12.57 -9.53 -6.33
N ASP A 183 -11.70 -9.12 -5.40
CA ASP A 183 -11.93 -9.31 -3.95
C ASP A 183 -12.56 -8.06 -3.29
N GLY A 184 -12.68 -6.94 -3.99
CA GLY A 184 -13.25 -5.69 -3.46
C GLY A 184 -12.41 -5.03 -2.37
N ILE A 185 -11.12 -5.33 -2.29
CA ILE A 185 -10.22 -4.75 -1.29
C ILE A 185 -9.85 -3.33 -1.73
N SER A 186 -10.09 -2.34 -0.87
CA SER A 186 -9.63 -0.98 -1.11
C SER A 186 -8.11 -0.91 -1.02
N VAL A 187 -7.48 -0.11 -1.88
CA VAL A 187 -6.03 0.01 -1.95
C VAL A 187 -5.63 1.47 -1.83
N ILE A 188 -4.65 1.76 -0.97
CA ILE A 188 -3.87 3.00 -1.01
C ILE A 188 -2.42 2.60 -1.31
N MET A 189 -1.89 3.07 -2.43
CA MET A 189 -0.52 2.75 -2.86
C MET A 189 0.30 4.01 -3.00
N ILE A 190 1.48 4.05 -2.37
CA ILE A 190 2.51 5.02 -2.73
C ILE A 190 3.27 4.50 -3.93
N SER A 191 3.42 5.34 -4.95
CA SER A 191 4.24 5.07 -6.13
C SER A 191 5.02 6.31 -6.55
N HIS A 192 6.24 6.09 -7.02
CA HIS A 192 7.01 7.10 -7.76
C HIS A 192 6.74 7.03 -9.26
N ASP A 193 6.17 5.93 -9.73
CA ASP A 193 5.79 5.73 -11.12
C ASP A 193 4.38 6.28 -11.36
N ILE A 194 4.33 7.49 -11.94
CA ILE A 194 3.07 8.16 -12.25
C ILE A 194 2.30 7.42 -13.35
N ASN A 195 3.00 6.76 -14.30
CA ASN A 195 2.35 6.01 -15.36
C ASN A 195 1.61 4.80 -14.80
N ALA A 196 2.26 4.04 -13.91
CA ALA A 196 1.58 2.96 -13.21
C ALA A 196 0.43 3.50 -12.34
N ALA A 197 0.63 4.63 -11.65
CA ALA A 197 -0.42 5.26 -10.86
C ALA A 197 -1.65 5.60 -11.73
N THR A 198 -1.44 6.20 -12.89
CA THR A 198 -2.51 6.58 -13.81
C THR A 198 -3.14 5.41 -14.53
N HIS A 199 -2.49 4.24 -14.59
CA HIS A 199 -3.04 3.05 -15.21
C HIS A 199 -4.04 2.31 -14.29
N TYR A 200 -3.67 2.15 -13.01
CA TYR A 200 -4.41 1.28 -12.08
C TYR A 200 -5.33 2.05 -11.12
N ALA A 201 -5.00 3.29 -10.78
CA ALA A 201 -5.76 4.03 -9.77
C ALA A 201 -7.07 4.60 -10.32
N LYS A 202 -8.11 4.59 -9.48
CA LYS A 202 -9.35 5.35 -9.70
C LYS A 202 -9.16 6.82 -9.34
N ASN A 203 -8.51 7.07 -8.20
CA ASN A 203 -8.22 8.40 -7.68
C ASN A 203 -6.72 8.60 -7.47
N ILE A 204 -6.26 9.83 -7.63
CA ILE A 204 -4.87 10.22 -7.41
C ILE A 204 -4.81 11.31 -6.33
N LEU A 205 -3.87 11.15 -5.41
CA LEU A 205 -3.47 12.14 -4.43
C LEU A 205 -2.02 12.54 -4.72
N HIS A 206 -1.81 13.74 -5.27
CA HIS A 206 -0.46 14.26 -5.52
C HIS A 206 -0.06 15.20 -4.38
N ILE A 207 0.99 14.82 -3.64
CA ILE A 207 1.54 15.57 -2.51
C ILE A 207 2.90 16.16 -2.91
N GLY A 208 3.16 17.41 -2.52
CA GLY A 208 4.47 18.06 -2.75
C GLY A 208 4.42 19.27 -3.65
N SER A 209 3.45 19.35 -4.55
CA SER A 209 3.08 20.60 -5.22
C SER A 209 2.09 21.38 -4.38
N ARG A 210 2.15 22.70 -4.37
CA ARG A 210 1.11 23.55 -3.76
C ARG A 210 0.36 24.28 -4.85
N PRO A 211 -0.97 24.15 -4.90
CA PRO A 211 -1.82 23.30 -4.06
C PRO A 211 -1.60 21.80 -4.36
N TYR A 212 -1.82 20.91 -3.37
CA TYR A 212 -1.88 19.48 -3.62
C TYR A 212 -3.08 19.17 -4.53
N PHE A 213 -3.02 18.03 -5.23
CA PHE A 213 -4.15 17.55 -6.03
C PHE A 213 -4.77 16.30 -5.39
N PHE A 214 -6.09 16.29 -5.29
CA PHE A 214 -6.87 15.07 -5.01
C PHE A 214 -8.07 15.06 -5.96
N GLY A 215 -8.23 13.97 -6.71
CA GLY A 215 -9.34 13.83 -7.66
C GLY A 215 -9.25 12.55 -8.47
N SER A 216 -10.11 12.42 -9.46
CA SER A 216 -10.10 11.29 -10.37
C SER A 216 -8.80 11.24 -11.18
N ARG A 217 -8.48 10.04 -11.67
CA ARG A 217 -7.38 9.86 -12.61
C ARG A 217 -7.49 10.77 -13.83
N ASP A 218 -8.70 10.89 -14.38
CA ASP A 218 -8.94 11.64 -15.61
C ASP A 218 -8.73 13.13 -15.37
N ASP A 219 -9.23 13.69 -14.27
CA ASP A 219 -8.96 15.07 -13.87
C ASP A 219 -7.47 15.34 -13.64
N TYR A 220 -6.75 14.37 -13.04
CA TYR A 220 -5.30 14.49 -12.84
C TYR A 220 -4.54 14.60 -14.16
N LEU A 221 -4.92 13.82 -15.16
CA LEU A 221 -4.28 13.83 -16.48
C LEU A 221 -4.50 15.14 -17.26
N GLU A 222 -5.48 15.95 -16.87
CA GLU A 222 -5.72 17.29 -17.43
C GLU A 222 -4.89 18.38 -16.73
N THR A 223 -4.31 18.07 -15.57
CA THR A 223 -3.42 19.03 -14.88
C THR A 223 -2.10 19.21 -15.63
N GLU A 224 -1.44 20.38 -15.44
CA GLU A 224 -0.09 20.61 -16.01
C GLU A 224 0.93 19.56 -15.58
N ILE A 225 0.78 19.02 -14.36
CA ILE A 225 1.65 17.99 -13.79
C ILE A 225 1.40 16.66 -14.50
N GLY A 226 0.14 16.27 -14.68
CA GLY A 226 -0.25 15.06 -15.40
C GLY A 226 0.11 15.12 -16.89
N CYS A 227 -0.02 16.29 -17.53
CA CYS A 227 0.38 16.49 -18.92
C CYS A 227 1.89 16.30 -19.14
N LYS A 228 2.74 16.81 -18.25
CA LYS A 228 4.19 16.62 -18.34
C LYS A 228 4.62 15.16 -18.29
N CYS A 229 3.89 14.33 -17.57
CA CYS A 229 4.18 12.89 -17.47
C CYS A 229 3.86 12.15 -18.78
N LYS A 230 2.81 12.55 -19.50
CA LYS A 230 2.50 11.97 -20.84
C LYS A 230 3.59 12.25 -21.89
N CYS A 231 4.29 13.39 -21.78
CA CYS A 231 5.29 13.81 -22.78
C CYS A 231 6.63 13.07 -22.67
N HIS A 232 6.92 12.37 -21.56
CA HIS A 232 8.19 11.65 -21.41
C HIS A 232 8.18 10.25 -22.04
N ASP A 233 7.01 9.67 -22.34
CA ASP A 233 6.89 8.34 -22.97
C ASP A 233 6.95 8.37 -24.51
N GLY A 234 6.92 9.53 -25.13
CA GLY A 234 7.00 9.68 -26.60
C GLY A 234 8.41 9.64 -27.20
N GLY A 235 9.46 9.46 -26.39
CA GLY A 235 10.86 9.67 -26.78
C GLY A 235 11.75 8.42 -26.90
N ALA A 236 11.24 7.22 -26.74
CA ALA A 236 12.04 5.99 -26.87
C ALA A 236 11.60 5.13 -28.06
N GLY A 237 11.69 5.72 -29.26
CA GLY A 237 11.39 5.04 -30.52
C GLY A 237 12.08 5.71 -31.69
N GLN A 238 13.41 5.69 -31.73
CA GLN A 238 14.21 5.75 -32.95
C GLN A 238 15.51 4.97 -32.74
#